data_4ded40602b7b77a691ee88bf111d729c
#
_entry.id   4ded40602b7b77a691ee88bf111d729c
#
_cell.length_a   1.000
_cell.length_b   1.000
_cell.length_c   1.000
_cell.angle_alpha   90.00
_cell.angle_beta   90.00
_cell.angle_gamma   90.00
#
_symmetry.space_group_name_H-M   'P 1'
#
loop_
_entity.id
_entity.type
_entity.pdbx_description
1 polymer ?
#
loop_
_entity_poly.entity_id
_entity_poly.type
_entity_poly.pdbx_seq_one_letter_code
_entity_poly.pdbx_strand_id
1 'polypeptide(L)'
;WRGILAEPARCWHQALHSNRSACIEDRCVWKSSDSTLTFNEVELPELSTVDAFSGVDKHAQFRERGKTYQVNTISLTDLLAKHGAPEQIDYLSIDTEGSEFEILQHLDFDKYAFRVITCEHNFTPMREKLHELLTGHGYVRRHEDLSKFDDWYVRPS
;
A
#
# COMPACT_ATOMS: atom_id res chain seq x y z
N TRP A 1 -3.34 12.90 15.32
CA TRP A 1 -2.76 12.36 14.11
C TRP A 1 -3.21 13.16 12.90
N ARG A 2 -2.29 13.44 12.00
CA ARG A 2 -2.57 13.96 10.66
C ARG A 2 -2.11 12.88 9.69
N GLY A 3 -2.85 12.65 8.60
CA GLY A 3 -2.46 11.60 7.67
C GLY A 3 -3.19 11.66 6.35
N ILE A 4 -2.79 10.78 5.46
CA ILE A 4 -3.36 10.51 4.15
C ILE A 4 -3.85 9.07 4.17
N LEU A 5 -5.05 8.83 3.68
CA LEU A 5 -5.60 7.48 3.46
C LEU A 5 -5.86 7.34 1.97
N ALA A 6 -5.32 6.31 1.35
CA ALA A 6 -5.58 5.98 -0.05
C ALA A 6 -6.34 4.66 -0.13
N GLU A 7 -7.47 4.66 -0.83
CA GLU A 7 -8.36 3.50 -0.92
C GLU A 7 -9.09 3.49 -2.28
N PRO A 8 -8.74 2.57 -3.19
CA PRO A 8 -9.40 2.48 -4.50
C PRO A 8 -10.74 1.74 -4.48
N ALA A 9 -11.04 0.95 -3.43
CA ALA A 9 -12.30 0.20 -3.33
C ALA A 9 -13.47 1.13 -3.05
N ARG A 10 -14.40 1.21 -4.01
CA ARG A 10 -15.52 2.17 -3.99
C ARG A 10 -16.47 1.94 -2.83
N CYS A 11 -16.59 0.71 -2.34
CA CYS A 11 -17.43 0.38 -1.20
C CYS A 11 -17.04 1.12 0.09
N TRP A 12 -15.78 1.54 0.24
CA TRP A 12 -15.28 2.26 1.41
C TRP A 12 -15.38 3.78 1.31
N HIS A 13 -15.47 4.37 0.11
CA HIS A 13 -15.34 5.82 -0.11
C HIS A 13 -16.33 6.63 0.76
N GLN A 14 -17.62 6.26 0.75
CA GLN A 14 -18.63 6.99 1.55
C GLN A 14 -18.29 6.96 3.04
N ALA A 15 -17.91 5.80 3.58
CA ALA A 15 -17.59 5.64 4.98
C ALA A 15 -16.31 6.41 5.36
N LEU A 16 -15.28 6.36 4.52
CA LEU A 16 -14.03 7.09 4.74
C LEU A 16 -14.26 8.60 4.75
N HIS A 17 -14.91 9.15 3.73
CA HIS A 17 -15.21 10.59 3.66
C HIS A 17 -16.13 11.08 4.79
N SER A 18 -17.02 10.23 5.31
CA SER A 18 -17.92 10.59 6.40
C SER A 18 -17.30 10.48 7.80
N ASN A 19 -16.37 9.53 8.00
CA ASN A 19 -15.90 9.15 9.33
C ASN A 19 -14.42 9.52 9.60
N ARG A 20 -13.69 10.07 8.63
CA ARG A 20 -12.29 10.44 8.77
C ARG A 20 -12.07 11.91 8.46
N SER A 21 -11.21 12.55 9.26
CA SER A 21 -10.72 13.91 9.02
C SER A 21 -9.37 13.95 8.29
N ALA A 22 -8.81 12.80 7.93
CA ALA A 22 -7.60 12.68 7.13
C ALA A 22 -7.84 13.12 5.68
N CYS A 23 -6.77 13.40 4.94
CA CYS A 23 -6.86 13.54 3.49
C CYS A 23 -7.19 12.19 2.87
N ILE A 24 -8.27 12.11 2.10
CA ILE A 24 -8.69 10.87 1.42
C ILE A 24 -8.28 10.96 -0.04
N GLU A 25 -7.69 9.89 -0.55
CA GLU A 25 -7.37 9.69 -1.96
C GLU A 25 -8.09 8.45 -2.47
N ASP A 26 -8.97 8.63 -3.43
CA ASP A 26 -9.80 7.55 -4.01
C ASP A 26 -9.09 6.83 -5.17
N ARG A 27 -7.91 7.29 -5.61
CA ARG A 27 -7.11 6.63 -6.64
C ARG A 27 -6.31 5.48 -6.04
N CYS A 28 -6.03 4.51 -6.88
CA CYS A 28 -5.15 3.39 -6.55
C CYS A 28 -3.70 3.87 -6.45
N VAL A 29 -3.05 3.65 -5.32
CA VAL A 29 -1.60 3.86 -5.22
C VAL A 29 -0.89 2.83 -6.07
N TRP A 30 0.02 3.29 -6.94
CA TRP A 30 0.71 2.45 -7.91
C TRP A 30 2.13 2.94 -8.16
N LYS A 31 2.86 2.24 -9.01
CA LYS A 31 4.22 2.62 -9.42
C LYS A 31 4.30 3.94 -10.21
N SER A 32 3.20 4.38 -10.81
CA SER A 32 3.13 5.61 -11.62
C SER A 32 1.76 6.26 -11.50
N SER A 33 1.73 7.59 -11.64
CA SER A 33 0.49 8.37 -11.70
C SER A 33 -0.14 8.34 -13.08
N ASP A 34 -1.42 8.76 -13.13
CA ASP A 34 -2.20 9.03 -14.33
C ASP A 34 -2.32 7.85 -15.32
N SER A 35 -2.18 6.66 -14.81
CA SER A 35 -2.48 5.42 -15.52
C SER A 35 -3.84 4.86 -15.06
N THR A 36 -4.33 3.86 -15.78
CA THR A 36 -5.59 3.18 -15.43
C THR A 36 -5.32 1.70 -15.23
N LEU A 37 -5.85 1.15 -14.15
CA LEU A 37 -5.77 -0.27 -13.82
C LEU A 37 -7.16 -0.88 -13.66
N THR A 38 -7.26 -2.18 -13.90
CA THR A 38 -8.43 -2.96 -13.51
C THR A 38 -8.29 -3.31 -12.03
N PHE A 39 -9.28 -2.93 -11.23
CA PHE A 39 -9.38 -3.25 -9.81
C PHE A 39 -10.45 -4.31 -9.62
N ASN A 40 -10.21 -5.29 -8.77
CA ASN A 40 -11.10 -6.39 -8.44
C ASN A 40 -11.62 -6.22 -7.01
N GLU A 41 -12.85 -5.72 -6.87
CA GLU A 41 -13.55 -5.56 -5.60
C GLU A 41 -14.35 -6.82 -5.28
N VAL A 42 -14.12 -7.39 -4.10
CA VAL A 42 -14.72 -8.66 -3.68
C VAL A 42 -15.70 -8.49 -2.52
N GLU A 43 -16.46 -9.54 -2.19
CA GLU A 43 -17.46 -9.52 -1.09
C GLU A 43 -16.83 -9.29 0.29
N LEU A 44 -15.57 -9.69 0.48
CA LEU A 44 -14.75 -9.32 1.63
C LEU A 44 -13.82 -8.17 1.18
N PRO A 45 -14.26 -6.91 1.29
CA PRO A 45 -13.62 -5.79 0.60
C PRO A 45 -12.16 -5.57 0.98
N GLU A 46 -11.77 -6.01 2.17
CA GLU A 46 -10.38 -5.99 2.65
C GLU A 46 -9.42 -6.86 1.83
N LEU A 47 -9.94 -7.83 1.07
CA LEU A 47 -9.16 -8.71 0.18
C LEU A 47 -9.16 -8.23 -1.27
N SER A 48 -9.73 -7.05 -1.55
CA SER A 48 -9.78 -6.47 -2.89
C SER A 48 -8.40 -6.00 -3.34
N THR A 49 -8.09 -6.17 -4.63
CA THR A 49 -6.76 -5.83 -5.14
C THR A 49 -6.80 -5.38 -6.61
N VAL A 50 -5.69 -4.91 -7.12
CA VAL A 50 -5.47 -4.77 -8.58
C VAL A 50 -5.59 -6.14 -9.22
N ASP A 51 -6.39 -6.28 -10.27
CA ASP A 51 -6.76 -7.57 -10.88
C ASP A 51 -5.56 -8.44 -11.26
N ALA A 52 -4.44 -7.82 -11.64
CA ALA A 52 -3.18 -8.53 -11.93
C ALA A 52 -2.64 -9.36 -10.75
N PHE A 53 -3.06 -9.05 -9.53
CA PHE A 53 -2.66 -9.76 -8.30
C PHE A 53 -3.75 -10.69 -7.75
N SER A 54 -4.89 -10.80 -8.42
CA SER A 54 -6.03 -11.60 -7.92
C SER A 54 -5.69 -13.07 -7.64
N GLY A 55 -4.67 -13.61 -8.29
CA GLY A 55 -4.27 -15.03 -8.18
C GLY A 55 -2.95 -15.30 -7.45
N VAL A 56 -2.31 -14.30 -6.83
CA VAL A 56 -0.91 -14.45 -6.38
C VAL A 56 -0.72 -14.97 -4.95
N ASP A 57 -1.78 -15.00 -4.14
CA ASP A 57 -1.72 -15.38 -2.74
C ASP A 57 -2.82 -16.39 -2.33
N LYS A 58 -2.87 -16.69 -1.02
CA LYS A 58 -3.85 -17.61 -0.42
C LYS A 58 -5.31 -17.16 -0.54
N HIS A 59 -5.56 -15.89 -0.91
CA HIS A 59 -6.88 -15.29 -1.03
C HIS A 59 -7.47 -15.36 -2.45
N ALA A 60 -6.74 -15.95 -3.42
CA ALA A 60 -7.13 -16.06 -4.83
C ALA A 60 -8.57 -16.54 -5.03
N GLN A 61 -9.01 -17.57 -4.29
CA GLN A 61 -10.37 -18.12 -4.42
C GLN A 61 -11.49 -17.12 -4.07
N PHE A 62 -11.24 -16.15 -3.17
CA PHE A 62 -12.21 -15.11 -2.82
C PHE A 62 -12.34 -14.08 -3.93
N ARG A 63 -11.33 -13.97 -4.79
CA ARG A 63 -11.24 -12.99 -5.87
C ARG A 63 -11.80 -13.47 -7.20
N GLU A 64 -12.11 -14.78 -7.35
CA GLU A 64 -12.66 -15.35 -8.59
C GLU A 64 -14.02 -14.75 -8.99
N ARG A 65 -14.80 -14.26 -8.02
CA ARG A 65 -16.15 -13.72 -8.26
C ARG A 65 -16.25 -12.24 -7.97
N GLY A 66 -15.13 -11.55 -7.93
CA GLY A 66 -15.09 -10.12 -7.67
C GLY A 66 -15.70 -9.31 -8.81
N LYS A 67 -16.04 -8.08 -8.51
CA LYS A 67 -16.52 -7.08 -9.46
C LYS A 67 -15.35 -6.24 -9.94
N THR A 68 -15.01 -6.36 -11.22
CA THR A 68 -13.92 -5.57 -11.80
C THR A 68 -14.41 -4.22 -12.32
N TYR A 69 -13.56 -3.18 -12.13
CA TYR A 69 -13.77 -1.86 -12.71
C TYR A 69 -12.43 -1.12 -12.87
N GLN A 70 -12.46 -0.04 -13.65
CA GLN A 70 -11.27 0.77 -13.87
C GLN A 70 -11.08 1.79 -12.75
N VAL A 71 -9.83 1.92 -12.29
CA VAL A 71 -9.37 2.91 -11.32
C VAL A 71 -8.19 3.70 -11.89
N ASN A 72 -8.15 5.00 -11.59
CA ASN A 72 -7.00 5.83 -11.92
C ASN A 72 -5.91 5.63 -10.86
N THR A 73 -4.66 5.81 -11.26
CA THR A 73 -3.51 5.62 -10.37
C THR A 73 -2.87 6.92 -9.92
N ILE A 74 -2.16 6.83 -8.80
CA ILE A 74 -1.24 7.85 -8.30
C ILE A 74 0.00 7.16 -7.73
N SER A 75 1.21 7.66 -8.02
CA SER A 75 2.41 7.14 -7.36
C SER A 75 2.43 7.57 -5.88
N LEU A 76 3.08 6.78 -5.03
CA LEU A 76 3.21 7.14 -3.62
C LEU A 76 3.95 8.49 -3.46
N THR A 77 4.97 8.74 -4.28
CA THR A 77 5.70 10.01 -4.31
C THR A 77 4.77 11.19 -4.65
N ASP A 78 3.92 11.05 -5.67
CA ASP A 78 2.99 12.11 -6.07
C ASP A 78 1.85 12.28 -5.07
N LEU A 79 1.39 11.20 -4.44
CA LEU A 79 0.40 11.25 -3.35
C LEU A 79 0.92 12.10 -2.18
N LEU A 80 2.15 11.83 -1.75
CA LEU A 80 2.79 12.58 -0.66
C LEU A 80 2.98 14.06 -1.04
N ALA A 81 3.44 14.32 -2.27
CA ALA A 81 3.62 15.69 -2.79
C ALA A 81 2.29 16.45 -2.89
N LYS A 82 1.24 15.82 -3.42
CA LYS A 82 -0.11 16.40 -3.58
C LYS A 82 -0.66 16.91 -2.26
N HIS A 83 -0.45 16.17 -1.20
CA HIS A 83 -0.98 16.51 0.14
C HIS A 83 0.00 17.26 1.03
N GLY A 84 1.15 17.69 0.49
CA GLY A 84 2.16 18.46 1.22
C GLY A 84 2.74 17.71 2.41
N ALA A 85 2.95 16.40 2.26
CA ALA A 85 3.56 15.58 3.31
C ALA A 85 4.99 16.07 3.59
N PRO A 86 5.44 16.07 4.87
CA PRO A 86 6.83 16.40 5.19
C PRO A 86 7.76 15.31 4.65
N GLU A 87 9.03 15.68 4.43
CA GLU A 87 10.05 14.72 3.99
C GLU A 87 10.30 13.61 5.02
N GLN A 88 10.15 13.94 6.31
CA GLN A 88 10.20 12.96 7.40
C GLN A 88 8.79 12.65 7.90
N ILE A 89 8.36 11.42 7.70
CA ILE A 89 7.02 10.92 8.03
C ILE A 89 7.13 9.91 9.16
N ASP A 90 6.24 9.97 10.13
CA ASP A 90 6.31 9.07 11.28
C ASP A 90 5.97 7.62 10.91
N TYR A 91 4.97 7.42 10.05
CA TYR A 91 4.46 6.09 9.79
C TYR A 91 3.89 5.93 8.37
N LEU A 92 4.23 4.82 7.73
CA LEU A 92 3.60 4.29 6.53
C LEU A 92 3.05 2.89 6.83
N SER A 93 1.77 2.68 6.57
CA SER A 93 1.17 1.36 6.44
C SER A 93 0.89 1.10 4.98
N ILE A 94 1.37 0.00 4.45
CA ILE A 94 1.10 -0.43 3.09
C ILE A 94 0.62 -1.88 3.10
N ASP A 95 -0.63 -2.04 2.69
CA ASP A 95 -1.37 -3.28 2.63
C ASP A 95 -2.29 -3.16 1.41
N THR A 96 -1.84 -3.68 0.29
CA THR A 96 -2.48 -3.50 -1.03
C THR A 96 -2.77 -4.83 -1.72
N GLU A 97 -2.66 -5.92 -0.93
CA GLU A 97 -2.99 -7.27 -1.35
C GLU A 97 -2.17 -7.71 -2.59
N GLY A 98 -0.84 -7.46 -2.52
CA GLY A 98 0.16 -7.99 -3.45
C GLY A 98 0.92 -6.97 -4.29
N SER A 99 0.58 -5.68 -4.24
CA SER A 99 1.26 -4.65 -5.05
C SER A 99 2.31 -3.82 -4.29
N GLU A 100 2.61 -4.15 -3.04
CA GLU A 100 3.49 -3.41 -2.12
C GLU A 100 4.87 -3.18 -2.72
N PHE A 101 5.48 -4.23 -3.30
CA PHE A 101 6.80 -4.14 -3.92
C PHE A 101 6.79 -3.20 -5.13
N GLU A 102 5.76 -3.31 -6.00
CA GLU A 102 5.64 -2.45 -7.18
C GLU A 102 5.48 -0.97 -6.80
N ILE A 103 4.84 -0.68 -5.67
CA ILE A 103 4.67 0.68 -5.17
C ILE A 103 5.98 1.19 -4.56
N LEU A 104 6.57 0.42 -3.64
CA LEU A 104 7.72 0.87 -2.86
C LEU A 104 9.01 0.98 -3.69
N GLN A 105 9.23 0.12 -4.69
CA GLN A 105 10.41 0.23 -5.56
C GLN A 105 10.43 1.52 -6.41
N HIS A 106 9.28 2.20 -6.55
CA HIS A 106 9.16 3.47 -7.29
C HIS A 106 8.98 4.69 -6.37
N LEU A 107 9.09 4.49 -5.06
CA LEU A 107 9.10 5.59 -4.10
C LEU A 107 10.43 6.34 -4.17
N ASP A 108 10.35 7.66 -4.14
CA ASP A 108 11.53 8.53 -4.01
C ASP A 108 12.01 8.55 -2.55
N PHE A 109 12.86 7.58 -2.19
CA PHE A 109 13.46 7.46 -0.85
C PHE A 109 14.50 8.53 -0.54
N ASP A 110 15.00 9.26 -1.54
CA ASP A 110 15.89 10.41 -1.33
C ASP A 110 15.10 11.61 -0.83
N LYS A 111 13.85 11.73 -1.25
CA LYS A 111 12.95 12.80 -0.85
C LYS A 111 12.14 12.48 0.41
N TYR A 112 11.62 11.27 0.53
CA TYR A 112 10.75 10.90 1.63
C TYR A 112 11.34 9.76 2.47
N ALA A 113 11.28 9.92 3.78
CA ALA A 113 11.71 8.93 4.73
C ALA A 113 10.64 8.70 5.80
N PHE A 114 10.48 7.46 6.21
CA PHE A 114 9.53 7.04 7.23
C PHE A 114 10.28 6.57 8.48
N ARG A 115 9.76 6.90 9.66
CA ARG A 115 10.34 6.36 10.91
C ARG A 115 9.99 4.88 11.07
N VAL A 116 8.75 4.53 10.70
CA VAL A 116 8.25 3.16 10.73
C VAL A 116 7.48 2.88 9.44
N ILE A 117 7.73 1.71 8.85
CA ILE A 117 6.93 1.16 7.75
C ILE A 117 6.39 -0.20 8.21
N THR A 118 5.08 -0.41 8.09
CA THR A 118 4.49 -1.75 8.12
C THR A 118 4.08 -2.12 6.71
N CYS A 119 4.49 -3.30 6.27
CA CYS A 119 4.30 -3.75 4.90
C CYS A 119 3.76 -5.17 4.90
N GLU A 120 2.56 -5.36 4.34
CA GLU A 120 1.99 -6.68 4.16
C GLU A 120 2.84 -7.51 3.20
N HIS A 121 2.94 -8.81 3.45
CA HIS A 121 3.67 -9.73 2.60
C HIS A 121 2.92 -11.04 2.31
N ASN A 122 1.90 -11.35 3.08
CA ASN A 122 1.06 -12.56 2.94
C ASN A 122 1.86 -13.86 2.67
N PHE A 123 3.11 -13.93 3.16
CA PHE A 123 4.06 -15.02 2.94
C PHE A 123 4.38 -15.31 1.46
N THR A 124 4.19 -14.31 0.59
CA THR A 124 4.54 -14.42 -0.81
C THR A 124 6.05 -14.28 -1.03
N PRO A 125 6.61 -14.73 -2.16
CA PRO A 125 8.02 -14.52 -2.49
C PRO A 125 8.44 -13.04 -2.58
N MET A 126 7.48 -12.12 -2.66
CA MET A 126 7.76 -10.67 -2.67
C MET A 126 8.32 -10.18 -1.33
N ARG A 127 8.08 -10.90 -0.22
CA ARG A 127 8.64 -10.56 1.09
C ARG A 127 10.15 -10.35 1.07
N GLU A 128 10.89 -11.24 0.42
CA GLU A 128 12.36 -11.12 0.34
C GLU A 128 12.79 -9.91 -0.49
N LYS A 129 12.09 -9.62 -1.59
CA LYS A 129 12.36 -8.43 -2.39
C LYS A 129 12.07 -7.13 -1.63
N LEU A 130 10.98 -7.09 -0.87
CA LEU A 130 10.65 -5.98 0.03
C LEU A 130 11.73 -5.80 1.10
N HIS A 131 12.19 -6.92 1.68
CA HIS A 131 13.26 -6.90 2.66
C HIS A 131 14.56 -6.33 2.07
N GLU A 132 15.00 -6.82 0.91
CA GLU A 132 16.19 -6.32 0.21
C GLU A 132 16.06 -4.84 -0.14
N LEU A 133 14.90 -4.42 -0.67
CA LEU A 133 14.63 -3.03 -1.02
C LEU A 133 14.74 -2.12 0.22
N LEU A 134 13.98 -2.40 1.27
CA LEU A 134 13.90 -1.53 2.44
C LEU A 134 15.21 -1.51 3.24
N THR A 135 15.89 -2.66 3.37
CA THR A 135 17.22 -2.70 4.01
C THR A 135 18.28 -1.98 3.19
N GLY A 136 18.20 -2.03 1.87
CA GLY A 136 19.04 -1.24 0.97
C GLY A 136 18.88 0.27 1.17
N HIS A 137 17.71 0.74 1.61
CA HIS A 137 17.44 2.13 1.97
C HIS A 137 17.66 2.44 3.48
N GLY A 138 18.34 1.54 4.21
CA GLY A 138 18.76 1.77 5.59
C GLY A 138 17.72 1.45 6.65
N TYR A 139 16.61 0.80 6.29
CA TYR A 139 15.65 0.30 7.27
C TYR A 139 16.11 -1.02 7.89
N VAL A 140 15.66 -1.28 9.11
CA VAL A 140 15.94 -2.52 9.85
C VAL A 140 14.62 -3.19 10.18
N ARG A 141 14.46 -4.46 9.79
CA ARG A 141 13.29 -5.25 10.18
C ARG A 141 13.29 -5.52 11.68
N ARG A 142 12.15 -5.40 12.31
CA ARG A 142 11.92 -5.57 13.75
C ARG A 142 10.66 -6.38 14.01
N HIS A 143 10.59 -6.97 15.20
CA HIS A 143 9.41 -7.67 15.72
C HIS A 143 8.93 -8.85 14.86
N GLU A 144 9.86 -9.57 14.25
CA GLU A 144 9.58 -10.72 13.39
C GLU A 144 8.83 -11.84 14.12
N ASP A 145 8.99 -11.94 15.44
CA ASP A 145 8.33 -12.88 16.33
C ASP A 145 6.88 -12.48 16.69
N LEU A 146 6.52 -11.21 16.52
CA LEU A 146 5.21 -10.66 16.82
C LEU A 146 4.35 -10.46 15.58
N SER A 147 4.98 -10.12 14.47
CA SER A 147 4.32 -9.86 13.21
C SER A 147 3.87 -11.19 12.56
N LYS A 148 2.73 -11.14 11.86
CA LYS A 148 2.17 -12.32 11.17
C LYS A 148 2.18 -12.13 9.66
N PHE A 149 1.39 -11.19 9.19
CA PHE A 149 1.17 -10.94 7.76
C PHE A 149 1.97 -9.74 7.26
N ASP A 150 2.44 -8.89 8.19
CA ASP A 150 3.23 -7.69 7.92
C ASP A 150 4.64 -7.86 8.42
N ASP A 151 5.60 -7.27 7.72
CA ASP A 151 6.92 -6.99 8.28
C ASP A 151 6.98 -5.52 8.74
N TRP A 152 7.68 -5.30 9.83
CA TRP A 152 7.86 -3.98 10.43
C TRP A 152 9.29 -3.52 10.20
N TYR A 153 9.43 -2.37 9.58
CA TYR A 153 10.72 -1.76 9.28
C TYR A 153 10.87 -0.44 10.02
N VAL A 154 12.00 -0.26 10.68
CA VAL A 154 12.30 0.95 11.44
C VAL A 154 13.55 1.59 10.86
N ARG A 155 13.53 2.90 10.65
CA ARG A 155 14.72 3.65 10.28
C ARG A 155 15.49 4.00 11.56
N PRO A 156 16.75 3.53 11.74
CA PRO A 156 17.58 3.95 12.84
C PRO A 156 17.80 5.47 12.83
N SER A 157 17.84 6.08 14.01
CA SER A 157 18.12 7.52 14.21
C SER A 157 19.59 7.84 13.98
#